data_875ec419138a76bde9e9551153208b7b
#
_entry.id   875ec419138a76bde9e9551153208b7b
#
_cell.length_a   1.000
_cell.length_b   1.000
_cell.length_c   1.000
_cell.angle_alpha   90.00
_cell.angle_beta   90.00
_cell.angle_gamma   90.00
#
_symmetry.space_group_name_H-M   'P 1'
#
loop_
_entity.id
_entity.type
_entity.pdbx_description
1 polymer ?
#
loop_
_entity_poly.entity_id
_entity_poly.type
_entity_poly.pdbx_seq_one_letter_code
_entity_poly.pdbx_strand_id
1 'polypeptide(L)'
;SVMMPGNNFIASDVVAASLPGVMNAQFAVASHDNLVYSSYRRDVSLNVYPYWVETISLPQTQEISVGMTLNLMPVFTSDVDGVQPTYKDVKWTSSNPSVAKVNERTGEITTLAAGVADITVTTAHDWSVPSGSAHKTATCELTVKAEDSTLNVGDFYYSDGTWSSELDPSKTVIGVVFAKADASTSDPLLARDYPGCTHGLVISTVEYAQQAFGTVSCYNGHGYYAGLGYDAASIVDVDKPNGYGNTLAHSALNASKPDYCTLFNSADGVLAQHDVAVPSTASAWYVPSYKEMSMINASRDVINASLQTAGGQKIADPYEKEESFDENRSSDWYWTSTIYGKWYASGGTYDHYTYAFDISKGAWTTSQLTNVKCKVRVVLAF
;
A
#
# COMPACT_ATOMS: atom_id res chain seq x y z
N SER A 1 18.58 -11.67 -40.50
CA SER A 1 17.71 -11.25 -41.63
C SER A 1 17.58 -12.41 -42.62
N VAL A 2 16.36 -12.80 -42.91
CA VAL A 2 16.04 -13.84 -43.89
C VAL A 2 15.54 -13.15 -45.15
N MET A 3 16.16 -13.40 -46.29
CA MET A 3 15.67 -12.97 -47.59
C MET A 3 14.62 -13.96 -48.09
N MET A 4 13.46 -13.46 -48.44
CA MET A 4 12.39 -14.24 -49.08
C MET A 4 12.35 -13.92 -50.57
N PRO A 5 12.08 -14.89 -51.46
CA PRO A 5 11.89 -14.62 -52.87
C PRO A 5 10.69 -13.70 -53.07
N GLY A 6 10.93 -12.48 -53.59
CA GLY A 6 9.86 -11.52 -53.84
C GLY A 6 10.04 -10.14 -53.21
N ASN A 7 11.22 -9.71 -52.87
CA ASN A 7 11.55 -8.37 -52.35
C ASN A 7 10.96 -7.98 -51.00
N ASN A 8 10.50 -8.92 -50.20
CA ASN A 8 10.07 -8.66 -48.83
C ASN A 8 11.19 -8.95 -47.83
N PHE A 9 11.55 -7.96 -47.01
CA PHE A 9 12.50 -8.11 -45.94
C PHE A 9 11.72 -8.31 -44.63
N ILE A 10 12.04 -9.39 -43.91
CA ILE A 10 11.59 -9.58 -42.54
C ILE A 10 12.78 -9.27 -41.63
N ALA A 11 12.72 -8.16 -40.91
CA ALA A 11 13.69 -7.86 -39.87
C ALA A 11 13.27 -8.60 -38.60
N SER A 12 14.06 -9.59 -38.18
CA SER A 12 13.78 -10.36 -36.94
C SER A 12 14.19 -9.66 -35.64
N ASP A 13 14.94 -8.55 -35.73
CA ASP A 13 15.53 -7.90 -34.55
C ASP A 13 15.34 -6.38 -34.59
N VAL A 14 14.13 -5.91 -34.84
CA VAL A 14 13.81 -4.50 -34.64
C VAL A 14 13.51 -4.30 -33.15
N VAL A 15 14.47 -3.76 -32.41
CA VAL A 15 14.22 -3.27 -31.05
C VAL A 15 13.28 -2.07 -31.19
N ALA A 16 12.06 -2.19 -30.66
CA ALA A 16 11.11 -1.08 -30.64
C ALA A 16 11.72 0.10 -29.90
N ALA A 17 11.63 1.30 -30.49
CA ALA A 17 12.01 2.52 -29.79
C ALA A 17 11.16 2.64 -28.51
N SER A 18 11.80 2.98 -27.40
CA SER A 18 11.12 3.15 -26.10
C SER A 18 10.21 4.38 -26.04
N LEU A 19 10.26 5.23 -27.06
CA LEU A 19 9.46 6.47 -27.13
C LEU A 19 8.72 6.54 -28.48
N PRO A 20 7.48 7.05 -28.52
CA PRO A 20 6.78 7.33 -29.76
C PRO A 20 7.51 8.35 -30.60
N GLY A 21 7.45 8.19 -31.90
CA GLY A 21 8.07 9.13 -32.83
C GLY A 21 8.40 8.48 -34.18
N VAL A 22 9.17 9.18 -34.98
CA VAL A 22 9.70 8.66 -36.25
C VAL A 22 11.08 8.04 -36.00
N MET A 23 11.20 6.75 -36.21
CA MET A 23 12.48 6.05 -36.18
C MET A 23 13.00 5.89 -37.60
N ASN A 24 14.20 6.39 -37.83
CA ASN A 24 14.93 6.19 -39.11
C ASN A 24 15.87 5.00 -38.93
N ALA A 25 15.68 3.97 -39.72
CA ALA A 25 16.54 2.80 -39.74
C ALA A 25 17.21 2.67 -41.12
N GLN A 26 18.52 2.36 -41.13
CA GLN A 26 19.22 1.99 -42.34
C GLN A 26 19.32 0.47 -42.45
N PHE A 27 18.82 -0.06 -43.54
CA PHE A 27 19.00 -1.46 -43.87
C PHE A 27 20.16 -1.60 -44.86
N ALA A 28 21.20 -2.35 -44.48
CA ALA A 28 22.30 -2.70 -45.37
C ALA A 28 22.23 -4.19 -45.69
N VAL A 29 22.21 -4.54 -46.95
CA VAL A 29 22.36 -5.92 -47.42
C VAL A 29 23.83 -6.17 -47.73
N ALA A 30 24.47 -7.04 -46.93
CA ALA A 30 25.79 -7.55 -47.22
C ALA A 30 25.68 -8.89 -47.96
N SER A 31 26.34 -9.03 -49.07
CA SER A 31 26.41 -10.31 -49.79
C SER A 31 27.38 -11.26 -49.08
N HIS A 32 27.01 -12.54 -49.01
CA HIS A 32 27.78 -13.58 -48.36
C HIS A 32 28.90 -14.15 -49.30
N ASP A 33 28.81 -13.91 -50.58
CA ASP A 33 29.76 -14.45 -51.57
C ASP A 33 30.56 -13.30 -52.18
N ASN A 34 31.89 -13.42 -52.18
CA ASN A 34 32.93 -12.47 -52.62
C ASN A 34 32.78 -11.93 -54.06
N LEU A 35 31.60 -11.81 -54.59
CA LEU A 35 31.33 -11.25 -55.89
C LEU A 35 30.89 -9.79 -55.78
N VAL A 36 31.44 -8.93 -56.60
CA VAL A 36 31.30 -7.48 -56.70
C VAL A 36 29.84 -7.02 -56.50
N TYR A 37 29.52 -6.46 -55.33
CA TYR A 37 28.22 -5.92 -55.07
C TYR A 37 28.28 -4.50 -54.55
N SER A 38 27.49 -3.64 -55.14
CA SER A 38 27.17 -2.34 -54.57
C SER A 38 26.35 -2.57 -53.31
N SER A 39 26.81 -2.09 -52.16
CA SER A 39 26.04 -2.08 -50.94
C SER A 39 24.76 -1.26 -51.17
N TYR A 40 23.62 -1.92 -51.14
CA TYR A 40 22.35 -1.24 -51.25
C TYR A 40 21.96 -0.78 -49.85
N ARG A 41 21.87 0.54 -49.64
CA ARG A 41 21.36 1.15 -48.42
C ARG A 41 20.01 1.77 -48.73
N ARG A 42 19.04 1.50 -47.88
CA ARG A 42 17.73 2.13 -47.94
C ARG A 42 17.41 2.69 -46.58
N ASP A 43 17.13 3.98 -46.55
CA ASP A 43 16.55 4.63 -45.36
C ASP A 43 15.08 4.32 -45.30
N VAL A 44 14.63 3.80 -44.18
CA VAL A 44 13.24 3.52 -43.92
C VAL A 44 12.81 4.30 -42.66
N SER A 45 11.78 5.11 -42.80
CA SER A 45 11.15 5.80 -41.68
C SER A 45 10.02 4.94 -41.15
N LEU A 46 10.13 4.57 -39.89
CA LEU A 46 9.10 3.85 -39.16
C LEU A 46 8.41 4.81 -38.20
N ASN A 47 7.10 4.90 -38.28
CA ASN A 47 6.32 5.61 -37.28
C ASN A 47 6.06 4.65 -36.12
N VAL A 48 6.54 5.02 -34.95
CA VAL A 48 6.26 4.29 -33.71
C VAL A 48 5.18 5.07 -32.95
N TYR A 49 4.04 4.44 -32.80
CA TYR A 49 2.93 5.01 -32.06
C TYR A 49 2.91 4.48 -30.62
N PRO A 50 2.45 5.29 -29.63
CA PRO A 50 2.24 4.79 -28.30
C PRO A 50 1.05 3.83 -28.27
N TYR A 51 0.95 3.01 -27.25
CA TYR A 51 -0.31 2.37 -26.89
C TYR A 51 -1.18 3.43 -26.21
N TRP A 52 -2.28 3.78 -26.86
CA TRP A 52 -3.18 4.82 -26.38
C TRP A 52 -4.08 4.33 -25.26
N VAL A 53 -4.59 5.25 -24.46
CA VAL A 53 -5.61 4.96 -23.47
C VAL A 53 -6.93 4.76 -24.19
N GLU A 54 -7.48 3.55 -24.16
CA GLU A 54 -8.82 3.26 -24.68
C GLU A 54 -9.87 3.64 -23.66
N THR A 55 -9.68 3.22 -22.40
CA THR A 55 -10.55 3.62 -21.30
C THR A 55 -9.74 4.00 -20.08
N ILE A 56 -10.32 4.90 -19.27
CA ILE A 56 -9.93 5.16 -17.89
C ILE A 56 -11.18 4.96 -17.04
N SER A 57 -11.04 4.32 -15.88
CA SER A 57 -12.16 4.10 -14.97
C SER A 57 -11.77 4.35 -13.52
N LEU A 58 -12.76 4.75 -12.73
CA LEU A 58 -12.72 4.90 -11.28
C LEU A 58 -13.89 4.10 -10.68
N PRO A 59 -13.90 3.84 -9.36
CA PRO A 59 -15.12 3.45 -8.65
C PRO A 59 -16.23 4.46 -8.95
N GLN A 60 -17.47 4.00 -9.13
CA GLN A 60 -18.59 4.91 -9.40
C GLN A 60 -18.88 5.83 -8.22
N THR A 61 -18.79 5.26 -7.01
CA THR A 61 -19.02 5.97 -5.75
C THR A 61 -17.93 5.64 -4.74
N GLN A 62 -17.65 6.59 -3.85
CA GLN A 62 -16.78 6.41 -2.70
C GLN A 62 -17.37 7.18 -1.52
N GLU A 63 -17.26 6.62 -0.32
CA GLU A 63 -17.63 7.30 0.91
C GLU A 63 -16.40 7.51 1.81
N ILE A 64 -16.37 8.63 2.52
CA ILE A 64 -15.26 9.00 3.41
C ILE A 64 -15.76 10.03 4.43
N SER A 65 -15.12 10.09 5.61
CA SER A 65 -15.45 11.11 6.63
C SER A 65 -14.72 12.43 6.40
N VAL A 66 -15.26 13.51 6.95
CA VAL A 66 -14.60 14.84 6.98
C VAL A 66 -13.23 14.75 7.66
N GLY A 67 -12.27 15.53 7.15
CA GLY A 67 -10.92 15.62 7.72
C GLY A 67 -9.95 14.52 7.25
N MET A 68 -10.40 13.60 6.41
CA MET A 68 -9.58 12.51 5.88
C MET A 68 -8.94 12.84 4.54
N THR A 69 -7.92 12.06 4.18
CA THR A 69 -7.29 12.07 2.86
C THR A 69 -7.50 10.75 2.14
N LEU A 70 -7.61 10.81 0.82
CA LEU A 70 -7.90 9.68 -0.06
C LEU A 70 -7.13 9.81 -1.36
N ASN A 71 -6.69 8.69 -1.92
CA ASN A 71 -6.19 8.59 -3.29
C ASN A 71 -7.02 7.57 -4.08
N LEU A 72 -7.75 8.03 -5.08
CA LEU A 72 -8.43 7.13 -6.02
C LEU A 72 -7.41 6.54 -7.00
N MET A 73 -7.54 5.26 -7.29
CA MET A 73 -6.65 4.54 -8.21
C MET A 73 -7.33 4.37 -9.57
N PRO A 74 -6.94 5.14 -10.60
CA PRO A 74 -7.51 4.97 -11.93
C PRO A 74 -7.02 3.66 -12.57
N VAL A 75 -7.96 2.94 -13.20
CA VAL A 75 -7.64 1.76 -14.00
C VAL A 75 -7.67 2.14 -15.47
N PHE A 76 -6.63 1.75 -16.19
CA PHE A 76 -6.44 2.05 -17.61
C PHE A 76 -6.52 0.78 -18.45
N THR A 77 -7.17 0.87 -19.59
CA THR A 77 -7.02 -0.10 -20.69
C THR A 77 -6.39 0.59 -21.89
N SER A 78 -5.66 -0.15 -22.70
CA SER A 78 -5.14 0.37 -23.96
C SER A 78 -5.97 -0.11 -25.14
N ASP A 79 -5.71 0.49 -26.28
CA ASP A 79 -6.24 0.09 -27.59
C ASP A 79 -5.74 -1.28 -28.06
N VAL A 80 -4.84 -1.92 -27.30
CA VAL A 80 -4.34 -3.27 -27.53
C VAL A 80 -4.56 -4.14 -26.31
N ASP A 81 -5.30 -5.22 -26.49
CA ASP A 81 -5.63 -6.17 -25.41
C ASP A 81 -4.39 -6.71 -24.70
N GLY A 82 -4.43 -6.72 -23.37
CA GLY A 82 -3.36 -7.23 -22.52
C GLY A 82 -2.12 -6.35 -22.41
N VAL A 83 -2.11 -5.19 -23.08
CA VAL A 83 -1.01 -4.23 -23.03
C VAL A 83 -1.44 -3.00 -22.22
N GLN A 84 -0.52 -2.42 -21.46
CA GLN A 84 -0.78 -1.18 -20.74
C GLN A 84 -0.52 0.05 -21.62
N PRO A 85 -1.28 1.14 -21.47
CA PRO A 85 -1.00 2.38 -22.19
C PRO A 85 0.41 2.91 -21.91
N THR A 86 1.02 3.51 -22.92
CA THR A 86 2.38 4.07 -22.82
C THR A 86 2.44 5.28 -21.89
N TYR A 87 1.44 6.16 -21.96
CA TYR A 87 1.36 7.38 -21.17
C TYR A 87 0.09 7.38 -20.32
N LYS A 88 0.26 7.47 -18.99
CA LYS A 88 -0.81 7.45 -18.01
C LYS A 88 -0.89 8.73 -17.17
N ASP A 89 -0.22 9.79 -17.62
CA ASP A 89 -0.28 11.08 -16.94
C ASP A 89 -1.72 11.60 -16.93
N VAL A 90 -2.15 12.06 -15.78
CA VAL A 90 -3.53 12.49 -15.55
C VAL A 90 -3.60 13.81 -14.82
N LYS A 91 -4.73 14.48 -14.98
CA LYS A 91 -5.17 15.66 -14.24
C LYS A 91 -6.41 15.31 -13.43
N TRP A 92 -6.47 15.85 -12.22
CA TRP A 92 -7.58 15.64 -11.29
C TRP A 92 -8.33 16.93 -11.05
N THR A 93 -9.66 16.85 -10.94
CA THR A 93 -10.52 17.98 -10.60
C THR A 93 -11.61 17.53 -9.64
N SER A 94 -12.11 18.46 -8.84
CA SER A 94 -13.27 18.29 -7.96
C SER A 94 -14.37 19.26 -8.38
N SER A 95 -15.61 18.78 -8.45
CA SER A 95 -16.78 19.61 -8.72
C SER A 95 -17.13 20.53 -7.53
N ASN A 96 -16.70 20.14 -6.32
CA ASN A 96 -16.97 20.90 -5.09
C ASN A 96 -15.73 20.94 -4.17
N PRO A 97 -14.76 21.83 -4.44
CA PRO A 97 -13.54 21.94 -3.63
C PRO A 97 -13.77 22.36 -2.18
N SER A 98 -14.94 22.86 -1.82
CA SER A 98 -15.29 23.16 -0.43
C SER A 98 -15.69 21.91 0.37
N VAL A 99 -16.13 20.85 -0.30
CA VAL A 99 -16.41 19.53 0.29
C VAL A 99 -15.15 18.68 0.23
N ALA A 100 -14.56 18.55 -0.95
CA ALA A 100 -13.38 17.74 -1.17
C ALA A 100 -12.43 18.44 -2.15
N LYS A 101 -11.23 18.79 -1.70
CA LYS A 101 -10.17 19.38 -2.52
C LYS A 101 -9.28 18.26 -3.05
N VAL A 102 -8.99 18.28 -4.34
CA VAL A 102 -8.06 17.35 -4.96
C VAL A 102 -6.79 18.05 -5.42
N ASN A 103 -5.64 17.43 -5.24
CA ASN A 103 -4.39 17.86 -5.84
C ASN A 103 -4.40 17.48 -7.33
N GLU A 104 -4.33 18.48 -8.20
CA GLU A 104 -4.44 18.32 -9.65
C GLU A 104 -3.46 17.31 -10.25
N ARG A 105 -2.27 17.15 -9.67
CA ARG A 105 -1.18 16.32 -10.20
C ARG A 105 -1.08 14.96 -9.51
N THR A 106 -1.23 14.92 -8.19
CA THR A 106 -1.03 13.70 -7.40
C THR A 106 -2.32 12.89 -7.23
N GLY A 107 -3.49 13.55 -7.39
CA GLY A 107 -4.78 12.92 -7.12
C GLY A 107 -5.12 12.80 -5.63
N GLU A 108 -4.27 13.33 -4.74
CA GLU A 108 -4.56 13.36 -3.31
C GLU A 108 -5.79 14.22 -3.04
N ILE A 109 -6.79 13.62 -2.43
CA ILE A 109 -8.05 14.27 -2.06
C ILE A 109 -8.03 14.55 -0.57
N THR A 110 -8.34 15.78 -0.18
CA THR A 110 -8.53 16.19 1.22
C THR A 110 -10.00 16.57 1.42
N THR A 111 -10.69 15.93 2.37
CA THR A 111 -12.08 16.22 2.68
C THR A 111 -12.19 17.34 3.71
N LEU A 112 -13.03 18.33 3.43
CA LEU A 112 -13.13 19.58 4.22
C LEU A 112 -14.47 19.75 4.92
N ALA A 113 -15.57 19.30 4.31
CA ALA A 113 -16.93 19.40 4.85
C ALA A 113 -17.78 18.21 4.37
N ALA A 114 -18.81 17.87 5.14
CA ALA A 114 -19.82 16.90 4.73
C ALA A 114 -20.56 17.37 3.47
N GLY A 115 -20.82 16.44 2.54
CA GLY A 115 -21.49 16.74 1.28
C GLY A 115 -21.07 15.78 0.17
N VAL A 116 -21.35 16.16 -1.07
CA VAL A 116 -21.01 15.35 -2.24
C VAL A 116 -20.12 16.17 -3.18
N ALA A 117 -19.14 15.54 -3.76
CA ALA A 117 -18.27 16.11 -4.79
C ALA A 117 -17.93 15.04 -5.85
N ASP A 118 -18.01 15.38 -7.12
CA ASP A 118 -17.53 14.56 -8.20
C ASP A 118 -16.03 14.77 -8.38
N ILE A 119 -15.27 13.69 -8.23
CA ILE A 119 -13.84 13.68 -8.47
C ILE A 119 -13.60 13.11 -9.86
N THR A 120 -13.07 13.94 -10.74
CA THR A 120 -12.83 13.58 -12.14
C THR A 120 -11.34 13.49 -12.43
N VAL A 121 -10.95 12.38 -13.07
CA VAL A 121 -9.61 12.18 -13.62
C VAL A 121 -9.69 12.27 -15.15
N THR A 122 -8.71 12.96 -15.75
CA THR A 122 -8.60 13.13 -17.21
C THR A 122 -7.18 12.84 -17.65
N THR A 123 -6.99 12.06 -18.73
CA THR A 123 -5.65 11.88 -19.32
C THR A 123 -5.07 13.23 -19.73
N ALA A 124 -3.78 13.45 -19.46
CA ALA A 124 -3.16 14.79 -19.58
C ALA A 124 -2.00 14.84 -20.58
N HIS A 125 -1.44 13.70 -20.97
CA HIS A 125 -0.32 13.65 -21.91
C HIS A 125 -0.83 13.70 -23.37
N ASP A 126 -0.20 14.51 -24.23
CA ASP A 126 -0.60 14.65 -25.64
C ASP A 126 -0.64 13.35 -26.44
N TRP A 127 0.18 12.36 -26.02
CA TRP A 127 0.24 11.03 -26.62
C TRP A 127 -0.57 9.96 -25.85
N SER A 128 -1.43 10.36 -24.92
CA SER A 128 -2.34 9.43 -24.25
C SER A 128 -3.49 8.98 -25.16
N VAL A 129 -3.83 9.78 -26.14
CA VAL A 129 -4.91 9.54 -27.12
C VAL A 129 -4.41 9.88 -28.51
N PRO A 130 -5.04 9.35 -29.60
CA PRO A 130 -4.72 9.73 -30.97
C PRO A 130 -4.83 11.24 -31.19
N SER A 131 -3.95 11.78 -32.02
CA SER A 131 -3.94 13.22 -32.34
C SER A 131 -5.32 13.69 -32.85
N GLY A 132 -5.84 14.76 -32.23
CA GLY A 132 -7.18 15.29 -32.51
C GLY A 132 -8.33 14.56 -31.80
N SER A 133 -8.05 13.54 -31.01
CA SER A 133 -9.04 12.86 -30.17
C SER A 133 -9.18 13.55 -28.81
N ALA A 134 -10.37 13.46 -28.23
CA ALA A 134 -10.61 13.93 -26.88
C ALA A 134 -9.89 13.08 -25.84
N HIS A 135 -9.36 13.70 -24.79
CA HIS A 135 -8.82 13.00 -23.64
C HIS A 135 -9.90 12.15 -22.96
N LYS A 136 -9.48 11.01 -22.42
CA LYS A 136 -10.37 10.08 -21.70
C LYS A 136 -10.57 10.57 -20.28
N THR A 137 -11.78 10.41 -19.77
CA THR A 137 -12.18 10.86 -18.43
C THR A 137 -12.90 9.76 -17.66
N ALA A 138 -12.78 9.79 -16.35
CA ALA A 138 -13.60 9.01 -15.42
C ALA A 138 -13.96 9.87 -14.21
N THR A 139 -15.14 9.62 -13.64
CA THR A 139 -15.63 10.37 -12.48
C THR A 139 -16.07 9.40 -11.39
N CYS A 140 -15.77 9.76 -10.16
CA CYS A 140 -16.23 9.11 -8.95
C CYS A 140 -17.07 10.10 -8.15
N GLU A 141 -18.28 9.75 -7.78
CA GLU A 141 -19.08 10.50 -6.83
C GLU A 141 -18.53 10.23 -5.41
N LEU A 142 -17.97 11.24 -4.80
CA LEU A 142 -17.42 11.17 -3.44
C LEU A 142 -18.44 11.75 -2.45
N THR A 143 -18.99 10.90 -1.59
CA THR A 143 -19.82 11.31 -0.46
C THR A 143 -18.94 11.51 0.77
N VAL A 144 -18.83 12.75 1.23
CA VAL A 144 -18.15 13.08 2.48
C VAL A 144 -19.17 13.11 3.60
N LYS A 145 -19.03 12.17 4.54
CA LYS A 145 -19.90 12.08 5.73
C LYS A 145 -19.42 13.06 6.81
N ALA A 146 -20.35 13.54 7.63
CA ALA A 146 -19.99 14.25 8.84
C ALA A 146 -19.12 13.34 9.73
N GLU A 147 -18.21 13.96 10.48
CA GLU A 147 -17.46 13.21 11.50
C GLU A 147 -18.46 12.56 12.46
N ASP A 148 -18.27 11.29 12.77
CA ASP A 148 -19.05 10.63 13.81
C ASP A 148 -18.66 11.22 15.17
N SER A 149 -19.44 12.18 15.62
CA SER A 149 -19.19 12.90 16.87
C SER A 149 -19.36 12.02 18.12
N THR A 150 -19.86 10.81 17.93
CA THR A 150 -20.05 9.84 19.03
C THR A 150 -18.82 8.96 19.24
N LEU A 151 -17.97 8.82 18.23
CA LEU A 151 -16.76 8.01 18.33
C LEU A 151 -15.59 8.83 18.92
N ASN A 152 -14.91 8.26 19.91
CA ASN A 152 -13.73 8.86 20.54
C ASN A 152 -12.56 7.87 20.65
N VAL A 153 -11.36 8.40 20.62
CA VAL A 153 -10.18 7.62 21.02
C VAL A 153 -10.31 7.26 22.49
N GLY A 154 -10.11 5.98 22.79
CA GLY A 154 -10.35 5.42 24.11
C GLY A 154 -11.71 4.73 24.27
N ASP A 155 -12.63 4.85 23.31
CA ASP A 155 -13.89 4.13 23.36
C ASP A 155 -13.67 2.61 23.34
N PHE A 156 -14.51 1.89 24.10
CA PHE A 156 -14.54 0.43 24.11
C PHE A 156 -15.19 -0.08 22.84
N TYR A 157 -14.56 -1.01 22.14
CA TYR A 157 -15.12 -1.67 20.98
C TYR A 157 -15.51 -3.10 21.33
N TYR A 158 -16.76 -3.46 21.00
CA TYR A 158 -17.38 -4.70 21.43
C TYR A 158 -17.44 -5.76 20.30
N SER A 159 -17.58 -7.01 20.73
CA SER A 159 -17.71 -8.16 19.81
C SER A 159 -18.96 -8.13 18.91
N ASP A 160 -19.93 -7.28 19.23
CA ASP A 160 -21.14 -7.05 18.43
C ASP A 160 -20.99 -5.92 17.39
N GLY A 161 -19.80 -5.29 17.31
CA GLY A 161 -19.51 -4.21 16.36
C GLY A 161 -19.94 -2.82 16.83
N THR A 162 -20.42 -2.69 18.06
CA THR A 162 -20.75 -1.40 18.66
C THR A 162 -19.60 -0.85 19.50
N TRP A 163 -19.67 0.43 19.86
CA TRP A 163 -18.68 1.09 20.71
C TRP A 163 -19.36 2.05 21.69
N SER A 164 -18.66 2.39 22.77
CA SER A 164 -19.10 3.38 23.75
C SER A 164 -17.94 3.95 24.57
N SER A 165 -18.08 5.18 25.02
CA SER A 165 -17.10 5.85 25.89
C SER A 165 -17.10 5.31 27.33
N GLU A 166 -18.23 4.74 27.78
CA GLU A 166 -18.35 4.08 29.06
C GLU A 166 -18.43 2.56 28.87
N LEU A 167 -17.78 1.81 29.77
CA LEU A 167 -17.80 0.35 29.71
C LEU A 167 -19.21 -0.19 29.92
N ASP A 168 -19.73 -0.93 28.95
CA ASP A 168 -20.95 -1.72 29.10
C ASP A 168 -20.58 -3.13 29.61
N PRO A 169 -20.88 -3.46 30.87
CA PRO A 169 -20.50 -4.75 31.46
C PRO A 169 -21.30 -5.93 30.89
N SER A 170 -22.38 -5.67 30.13
CA SER A 170 -23.17 -6.70 29.45
C SER A 170 -22.56 -7.16 28.14
N LYS A 171 -21.56 -6.45 27.60
CA LYS A 171 -20.91 -6.72 26.32
C LYS A 171 -19.47 -7.17 26.50
N THR A 172 -18.97 -7.92 25.51
CA THR A 172 -17.57 -8.36 25.48
C THR A 172 -16.72 -7.34 24.74
N VAL A 173 -15.81 -6.66 25.46
CA VAL A 173 -14.82 -5.77 24.86
C VAL A 173 -13.76 -6.61 24.15
N ILE A 174 -13.54 -6.34 22.86
CA ILE A 174 -12.47 -6.99 22.08
C ILE A 174 -11.30 -6.05 21.81
N GLY A 175 -11.52 -4.73 21.98
CA GLY A 175 -10.45 -3.75 21.78
C GLY A 175 -10.86 -2.36 22.23
N VAL A 176 -9.94 -1.42 22.03
CA VAL A 176 -10.10 0.00 22.35
C VAL A 176 -9.80 0.82 21.08
N VAL A 177 -10.63 1.81 20.80
CA VAL A 177 -10.43 2.71 19.65
C VAL A 177 -9.18 3.54 19.86
N PHE A 178 -8.24 3.50 18.91
CA PHE A 178 -7.02 4.31 18.98
C PHE A 178 -6.96 5.42 17.93
N ALA A 179 -7.79 5.36 16.91
CA ALA A 179 -7.91 6.41 15.90
C ALA A 179 -9.31 6.46 15.34
N LYS A 180 -9.79 7.68 15.07
CA LYS A 180 -10.90 7.93 14.17
C LYS A 180 -10.32 8.07 12.78
N ALA A 181 -10.49 7.09 11.94
CA ALA A 181 -9.87 7.06 10.63
C ALA A 181 -10.70 6.20 9.68
N ASP A 182 -10.92 6.72 8.50
CA ASP A 182 -11.32 5.87 7.39
C ASP A 182 -10.08 5.13 6.88
N ALA A 183 -9.85 3.94 7.41
CA ALA A 183 -8.68 3.14 7.09
C ALA A 183 -8.67 2.71 5.62
N SER A 184 -9.83 2.66 4.97
CA SER A 184 -9.96 2.32 3.54
C SER A 184 -9.25 3.33 2.64
N THR A 185 -9.07 4.58 3.08
CA THR A 185 -8.44 5.64 2.27
C THR A 185 -6.94 5.50 2.11
N SER A 186 -6.29 4.83 3.05
CA SER A 186 -4.82 4.70 3.09
C SER A 186 -4.34 3.30 2.76
N ASP A 187 -5.22 2.30 2.84
CA ASP A 187 -4.92 0.90 2.57
C ASP A 187 -5.86 0.35 1.48
N PRO A 188 -5.42 0.33 0.20
CA PRO A 188 -6.25 -0.14 -0.92
C PRO A 188 -6.71 -1.59 -0.79
N LEU A 189 -5.95 -2.45 -0.09
CA LEU A 189 -6.34 -3.84 0.12
C LEU A 189 -7.43 -3.94 1.19
N LEU A 190 -7.35 -3.12 2.23
CA LEU A 190 -8.43 -3.00 3.20
C LEU A 190 -9.72 -2.48 2.54
N ALA A 191 -9.62 -1.43 1.72
CA ALA A 191 -10.74 -0.89 0.97
C ALA A 191 -11.42 -1.93 0.05
N ARG A 192 -10.61 -2.80 -0.57
CA ARG A 192 -11.10 -3.87 -1.42
C ARG A 192 -11.87 -4.93 -0.63
N ASP A 193 -11.30 -5.36 0.49
CA ASP A 193 -11.80 -6.52 1.25
C ASP A 193 -12.85 -6.13 2.30
N TYR A 194 -12.75 -4.90 2.83
CA TYR A 194 -13.60 -4.36 3.90
C TYR A 194 -14.02 -2.90 3.62
N PRO A 195 -14.77 -2.65 2.56
CA PRO A 195 -15.13 -1.28 2.16
C PRO A 195 -16.02 -0.54 3.18
N GLY A 196 -16.59 -1.25 4.14
CA GLY A 196 -17.40 -0.67 5.22
C GLY A 196 -16.61 -0.18 6.43
N CYS A 197 -15.29 -0.44 6.52
CA CYS A 197 -14.45 -0.05 7.65
C CYS A 197 -14.02 1.41 7.53
N THR A 198 -14.95 2.33 7.77
CA THR A 198 -14.78 3.78 7.56
C THR A 198 -14.85 4.62 8.85
N HIS A 199 -14.99 3.98 10.02
CA HIS A 199 -15.21 4.69 11.28
C HIS A 199 -13.92 4.87 12.08
N GLY A 200 -13.15 3.80 12.25
CA GLY A 200 -11.98 3.88 13.10
C GLY A 200 -11.09 2.66 13.11
N LEU A 201 -10.07 2.76 13.95
CA LEU A 201 -9.09 1.71 14.18
C LEU A 201 -9.09 1.31 15.65
N VAL A 202 -9.04 0.01 15.91
CA VAL A 202 -9.14 -0.61 17.23
C VAL A 202 -7.90 -1.42 17.53
N ILE A 203 -7.32 -1.23 18.72
CA ILE A 203 -6.24 -2.07 19.23
C ILE A 203 -6.82 -3.18 20.12
N SER A 204 -6.34 -4.40 19.96
CA SER A 204 -6.79 -5.55 20.77
C SER A 204 -6.51 -5.37 22.27
N THR A 205 -7.35 -5.94 23.12
CA THR A 205 -7.09 -6.05 24.56
C THR A 205 -5.95 -7.00 24.90
N VAL A 206 -5.49 -7.83 23.95
CA VAL A 206 -4.46 -8.88 24.12
C VAL A 206 -3.12 -8.40 23.58
N GLU A 207 -2.05 -8.65 24.31
CA GLU A 207 -0.66 -8.41 23.92
C GLU A 207 0.12 -9.73 23.85
N TYR A 208 0.94 -9.88 22.82
CA TYR A 208 1.84 -11.01 22.66
C TYR A 208 3.27 -10.58 22.96
N ALA A 209 3.86 -11.18 23.97
CA ALA A 209 5.25 -10.92 24.36
C ALA A 209 6.22 -11.78 23.54
N GLN A 210 7.47 -11.29 23.37
CA GLN A 210 8.61 -12.06 22.89
C GLN A 210 8.40 -12.78 21.53
N GLN A 211 7.74 -12.13 20.59
CA GLN A 211 7.51 -12.67 19.26
C GLN A 211 8.70 -12.41 18.33
N ALA A 212 9.12 -13.43 17.55
CA ALA A 212 10.08 -13.26 16.46
C ALA A 212 9.32 -12.85 15.20
N PHE A 213 9.90 -11.96 14.38
CA PHE A 213 9.31 -11.58 13.10
C PHE A 213 9.40 -12.71 12.06
N GLY A 214 10.55 -13.37 12.00
CA GLY A 214 10.84 -14.51 11.15
C GLY A 214 12.12 -15.18 11.61
N THR A 215 12.51 -16.29 10.96
CA THR A 215 13.70 -17.07 11.34
C THR A 215 14.90 -16.83 10.42
N VAL A 216 14.70 -16.21 9.25
CA VAL A 216 15.73 -15.84 8.27
C VAL A 216 15.65 -14.37 7.89
N SER A 217 16.79 -13.77 7.61
CA SER A 217 16.82 -12.38 7.15
C SER A 217 16.21 -12.27 5.74
N CYS A 218 15.30 -11.29 5.56
CA CYS A 218 14.61 -11.04 4.30
C CYS A 218 15.50 -10.26 3.32
N TYR A 219 16.65 -10.81 2.93
CA TYR A 219 17.45 -10.23 1.85
C TYR A 219 16.65 -10.24 0.53
N ASN A 220 16.58 -9.11 -0.18
CA ASN A 220 15.80 -8.93 -1.42
C ASN A 220 14.26 -8.99 -1.29
N GLY A 221 13.70 -8.74 -0.10
CA GLY A 221 12.24 -8.77 0.13
C GLY A 221 11.43 -7.91 -0.86
N HIS A 222 11.97 -6.76 -1.32
CA HIS A 222 11.29 -5.87 -2.28
C HIS A 222 10.91 -6.60 -3.57
N GLY A 223 11.84 -7.34 -4.18
CA GLY A 223 11.58 -8.14 -5.38
C GLY A 223 10.60 -9.28 -5.14
N TYR A 224 10.60 -9.88 -3.95
CA TYR A 224 9.65 -10.94 -3.62
C TYR A 224 8.22 -10.41 -3.48
N TYR A 225 8.00 -9.26 -2.82
CA TYR A 225 6.67 -8.66 -2.69
C TYR A 225 6.10 -8.27 -4.05
N ALA A 226 6.90 -7.63 -4.90
CA ALA A 226 6.50 -7.28 -6.26
C ALA A 226 6.17 -8.52 -7.10
N GLY A 227 6.96 -9.60 -6.98
CA GLY A 227 6.71 -10.87 -7.64
C GLY A 227 5.41 -11.57 -7.18
N LEU A 228 4.92 -11.24 -5.99
CA LEU A 228 3.63 -11.71 -5.45
C LEU A 228 2.47 -10.75 -5.73
N GLY A 229 2.72 -9.67 -6.48
CA GLY A 229 1.70 -8.69 -6.85
C GLY A 229 1.40 -7.62 -5.79
N TYR A 230 2.27 -7.46 -4.77
CA TYR A 230 2.14 -6.42 -3.75
C TYR A 230 2.99 -5.19 -4.10
N ASP A 231 2.49 -4.01 -3.73
CA ASP A 231 3.24 -2.76 -3.86
C ASP A 231 4.33 -2.67 -2.80
N ALA A 232 5.55 -3.02 -3.22
CA ALA A 232 6.71 -2.99 -2.34
C ALA A 232 7.06 -1.58 -1.84
N ALA A 233 6.71 -0.51 -2.56
CA ALA A 233 6.91 0.86 -2.09
C ALA A 233 5.96 1.20 -0.94
N SER A 234 4.75 0.65 -0.95
CA SER A 234 3.78 0.83 0.15
C SER A 234 4.23 0.15 1.44
N ILE A 235 4.85 -1.03 1.34
CA ILE A 235 5.27 -1.81 2.52
C ILE A 235 6.41 -1.11 3.30
N VAL A 236 7.22 -0.29 2.66
CA VAL A 236 8.31 0.48 3.28
C VAL A 236 7.91 1.90 3.71
N ASP A 237 6.68 2.31 3.43
CA ASP A 237 6.21 3.66 3.70
C ASP A 237 5.81 3.80 5.19
N VAL A 238 6.60 4.57 5.92
CA VAL A 238 6.41 4.81 7.36
C VAL A 238 5.27 5.79 7.66
N ASP A 239 4.78 6.51 6.66
CA ASP A 239 3.75 7.52 6.83
C ASP A 239 2.34 7.02 6.50
N LYS A 240 2.23 5.77 6.05
CA LYS A 240 0.95 5.15 5.71
C LYS A 240 0.41 4.22 6.79
N PRO A 241 -0.85 4.39 7.23
CA PRO A 241 -1.56 3.43 8.05
C PRO A 241 -2.12 2.29 7.16
N ASN A 242 -1.24 1.41 6.69
CA ASN A 242 -1.50 0.34 5.73
C ASN A 242 -1.19 -1.06 6.28
N GLY A 243 -1.39 -1.24 7.58
CA GLY A 243 -1.05 -2.46 8.28
C GLY A 243 -1.75 -3.71 7.76
N TYR A 244 -3.00 -3.58 7.31
CA TYR A 244 -3.74 -4.70 6.73
C TYR A 244 -3.08 -5.20 5.43
N GLY A 245 -2.83 -4.32 4.48
CA GLY A 245 -2.17 -4.66 3.22
C GLY A 245 -0.75 -5.20 3.42
N ASN A 246 0.01 -4.62 4.34
CA ASN A 246 1.33 -5.13 4.72
C ASN A 246 1.25 -6.54 5.32
N THR A 247 0.26 -6.79 6.19
CA THR A 247 0.03 -8.11 6.79
C THR A 247 -0.28 -9.18 5.73
N LEU A 248 -1.12 -8.85 4.74
CA LEU A 248 -1.39 -9.75 3.62
C LEU A 248 -0.13 -10.05 2.81
N ALA A 249 0.68 -9.02 2.53
CA ALA A 249 1.92 -9.17 1.79
C ALA A 249 2.92 -10.09 2.52
N HIS A 250 3.10 -9.91 3.83
CA HIS A 250 3.96 -10.76 4.65
C HIS A 250 3.44 -12.20 4.73
N SER A 251 2.13 -12.37 4.87
CA SER A 251 1.50 -13.69 4.88
C SER A 251 1.72 -14.42 3.56
N ALA A 252 1.56 -13.74 2.43
CA ALA A 252 1.82 -14.29 1.10
C ALA A 252 3.31 -14.62 0.91
N LEU A 253 4.21 -13.76 1.39
CA LEU A 253 5.65 -14.03 1.35
C LEU A 253 6.00 -15.28 2.16
N ASN A 254 5.50 -15.41 3.39
CA ASN A 254 5.77 -16.59 4.21
C ASN A 254 5.18 -17.88 3.60
N ALA A 255 4.02 -17.79 2.92
CA ALA A 255 3.44 -18.94 2.21
C ALA A 255 4.33 -19.40 1.05
N SER A 256 4.98 -18.46 0.34
CA SER A 256 5.90 -18.79 -0.78
C SER A 256 7.33 -19.09 -0.32
N LYS A 257 7.74 -18.53 0.80
CA LYS A 257 9.07 -18.61 1.41
C LYS A 257 8.92 -18.87 2.92
N PRO A 258 8.68 -20.10 3.35
CA PRO A 258 8.58 -20.46 4.77
C PRO A 258 9.77 -19.91 5.56
N ASP A 259 9.54 -19.50 6.80
CA ASP A 259 10.51 -18.93 7.73
C ASP A 259 10.82 -17.41 7.55
N TYR A 260 10.38 -16.76 6.46
CA TYR A 260 10.67 -15.32 6.26
C TYR A 260 9.85 -14.42 7.19
N CYS A 261 8.55 -14.64 7.29
CA CYS A 261 7.62 -13.82 8.03
C CYS A 261 6.69 -14.66 8.90
N THR A 262 7.25 -15.52 9.73
CA THR A 262 6.51 -16.50 10.56
C THR A 262 5.54 -15.86 11.54
N LEU A 263 5.77 -14.59 11.89
CA LEU A 263 4.88 -13.79 12.74
C LEU A 263 3.44 -13.73 12.20
N PHE A 264 3.28 -13.74 10.88
CA PHE A 264 2.00 -13.38 10.24
C PHE A 264 1.09 -14.57 9.94
N ASN A 265 1.61 -15.68 9.49
CA ASN A 265 0.76 -16.80 9.05
C ASN A 265 1.32 -18.20 9.35
N SER A 266 2.31 -18.33 10.24
CA SER A 266 2.68 -19.65 10.76
C SER A 266 1.66 -20.12 11.79
N ALA A 267 1.65 -21.42 12.07
CA ALA A 267 0.79 -21.98 13.13
C ALA A 267 1.06 -21.35 14.51
N ASP A 268 2.31 -20.91 14.73
CA ASP A 268 2.73 -20.23 15.95
C ASP A 268 2.77 -18.70 15.77
N GLY A 269 2.30 -18.18 14.64
CA GLY A 269 2.25 -16.75 14.36
C GLY A 269 1.17 -16.04 15.16
N VAL A 270 1.35 -14.74 15.38
CA VAL A 270 0.47 -13.95 16.25
C VAL A 270 -0.99 -13.97 15.79
N LEU A 271 -1.23 -13.95 14.47
CA LEU A 271 -2.60 -13.97 13.94
C LEU A 271 -3.29 -15.32 14.15
N ALA A 272 -2.54 -16.43 14.12
CA ALA A 272 -3.07 -17.75 14.42
C ALA A 272 -3.34 -17.96 15.93
N GLN A 273 -2.53 -17.31 16.77
CA GLN A 273 -2.72 -17.33 18.23
C GLN A 273 -3.86 -16.42 18.70
N HIS A 274 -4.24 -15.42 17.90
CA HIS A 274 -5.25 -14.44 18.27
C HIS A 274 -6.66 -14.95 17.97
N ASP A 275 -7.20 -15.72 18.89
CA ASP A 275 -8.55 -16.33 18.80
C ASP A 275 -9.61 -15.38 19.39
N VAL A 276 -9.67 -14.14 18.87
CA VAL A 276 -10.71 -13.17 19.22
C VAL A 276 -11.57 -12.93 17.99
N ALA A 277 -12.82 -13.37 18.06
CA ALA A 277 -13.76 -13.21 16.96
C ALA A 277 -14.03 -11.74 16.68
N VAL A 278 -14.12 -11.38 15.41
CA VAL A 278 -14.45 -10.03 14.95
C VAL A 278 -15.91 -9.97 14.47
N PRO A 279 -16.60 -8.84 14.68
CA PRO A 279 -17.93 -8.64 14.09
C PRO A 279 -17.86 -8.55 12.57
N SER A 280 -18.93 -8.88 11.88
CA SER A 280 -19.01 -8.85 10.41
C SER A 280 -18.82 -7.46 9.80
N THR A 281 -18.92 -6.42 10.62
CA THR A 281 -18.72 -5.01 10.23
C THR A 281 -17.27 -4.54 10.37
N ALA A 282 -16.39 -5.39 10.88
CA ALA A 282 -14.96 -5.09 11.06
C ALA A 282 -14.09 -5.89 10.12
N SER A 283 -12.85 -5.44 9.93
CA SER A 283 -11.82 -6.21 9.23
C SER A 283 -11.37 -7.42 10.05
N ALA A 284 -10.64 -8.33 9.43
CA ALA A 284 -9.82 -9.28 10.18
C ALA A 284 -8.76 -8.54 11.01
N TRP A 285 -8.27 -9.18 12.09
CA TRP A 285 -7.12 -8.70 12.83
C TRP A 285 -5.86 -8.70 11.97
N TYR A 286 -5.02 -7.68 12.13
CA TYR A 286 -3.77 -7.55 11.41
C TYR A 286 -2.67 -6.92 12.29
N VAL A 287 -1.43 -7.03 11.86
CA VAL A 287 -0.29 -6.40 12.56
C VAL A 287 -0.20 -4.94 12.13
N PRO A 288 -0.19 -3.98 13.05
CA PRO A 288 -0.18 -2.55 12.72
C PRO A 288 1.06 -2.15 11.91
N SER A 289 0.88 -1.19 11.01
CA SER A 289 2.00 -0.49 10.38
C SER A 289 2.74 0.39 11.39
N TYR A 290 3.91 0.91 10.98
CA TYR A 290 4.64 1.89 11.78
C TYR A 290 3.78 3.12 12.10
N LYS A 291 3.02 3.63 11.12
CA LYS A 291 2.14 4.78 11.31
C LYS A 291 1.05 4.50 12.35
N GLU A 292 0.41 3.34 12.27
CA GLU A 292 -0.62 2.95 13.24
C GLU A 292 -0.04 2.82 14.65
N MET A 293 1.16 2.24 14.82
CA MET A 293 1.84 2.23 16.13
C MET A 293 2.18 3.64 16.63
N SER A 294 2.56 4.55 15.75
CA SER A 294 2.77 5.95 16.10
C SER A 294 1.46 6.63 16.58
N MET A 295 0.33 6.35 15.94
CA MET A 295 -0.98 6.85 16.37
C MET A 295 -1.38 6.26 17.74
N ILE A 296 -1.15 4.97 17.94
CA ILE A 296 -1.37 4.30 19.23
C ILE A 296 -0.54 4.96 20.32
N ASN A 297 0.74 5.19 20.07
CA ASN A 297 1.64 5.81 21.04
C ASN A 297 1.24 7.26 21.39
N ALA A 298 0.77 8.02 20.39
CA ALA A 298 0.32 9.40 20.60
C ALA A 298 -0.89 9.50 21.55
N SER A 299 -1.71 8.45 21.63
CA SER A 299 -2.90 8.37 22.48
C SER A 299 -2.78 7.30 23.58
N ARG A 300 -1.56 6.84 23.86
CA ARG A 300 -1.29 5.69 24.72
C ARG A 300 -1.94 5.78 26.10
N ASP A 301 -1.90 6.93 26.74
CA ASP A 301 -2.41 7.07 28.12
C ASP A 301 -3.93 6.89 28.18
N VAL A 302 -4.65 7.44 27.22
CA VAL A 302 -6.09 7.27 27.09
C VAL A 302 -6.44 5.81 26.77
N ILE A 303 -5.72 5.21 25.83
CA ILE A 303 -5.89 3.81 25.43
C ILE A 303 -5.60 2.89 26.64
N ASN A 304 -4.52 3.13 27.37
CA ASN A 304 -4.15 2.33 28.55
C ASN A 304 -5.20 2.42 29.66
N ALA A 305 -5.79 3.59 29.90
CA ALA A 305 -6.88 3.74 30.86
C ALA A 305 -8.08 2.84 30.50
N SER A 306 -8.48 2.85 29.26
CA SER A 306 -9.59 2.01 28.77
C SER A 306 -9.24 0.52 28.75
N LEU A 307 -8.01 0.16 28.32
CA LEU A 307 -7.54 -1.22 28.38
C LEU A 307 -7.58 -1.79 29.79
N GLN A 308 -7.12 -1.01 30.79
CA GLN A 308 -7.17 -1.41 32.19
C GLN A 308 -8.61 -1.59 32.69
N THR A 309 -9.48 -0.66 32.35
CA THR A 309 -10.91 -0.73 32.73
C THR A 309 -11.58 -1.97 32.12
N ALA A 310 -11.21 -2.35 30.91
CA ALA A 310 -11.69 -3.56 30.22
C ALA A 310 -11.03 -4.86 30.73
N GLY A 311 -10.08 -4.79 31.66
CA GLY A 311 -9.31 -5.96 32.11
C GLY A 311 -8.26 -6.46 31.11
N GLY A 312 -7.97 -5.67 30.08
CA GLY A 312 -6.95 -5.94 29.08
C GLY A 312 -5.52 -5.59 29.53
N GLN A 313 -4.56 -5.96 28.71
CA GLN A 313 -3.15 -5.65 28.97
C GLN A 313 -2.82 -4.23 28.52
N LYS A 314 -2.07 -3.49 29.32
CA LYS A 314 -1.56 -2.16 28.95
C LYS A 314 -0.53 -2.24 27.84
N ILE A 315 -0.45 -1.19 27.04
CA ILE A 315 0.73 -0.89 26.21
C ILE A 315 1.86 -0.51 27.17
N ALA A 316 3.09 -0.93 26.88
CA ALA A 316 4.25 -0.64 27.71
C ALA A 316 4.40 0.85 27.99
N ASP A 317 4.82 1.17 29.21
CA ASP A 317 5.22 2.53 29.57
C ASP A 317 6.61 2.83 28.99
N PRO A 318 6.90 4.11 28.67
CA PRO A 318 8.23 4.49 28.24
C PRO A 318 9.26 4.16 29.31
N TYR A 319 10.38 3.62 28.89
CA TYR A 319 11.50 3.39 29.79
C TYR A 319 12.23 4.69 30.05
N GLU A 320 12.46 5.04 31.31
CA GLU A 320 13.01 6.35 31.73
C GLU A 320 14.54 6.50 31.56
N LYS A 321 15.26 5.45 31.16
CA LYS A 321 16.74 5.50 31.06
C LYS A 321 17.22 5.46 29.62
N GLU A 322 17.98 6.47 29.22
CA GLU A 322 18.89 6.44 28.07
C GLU A 322 20.04 5.46 28.34
N GLU A 323 19.92 4.24 27.91
CA GLU A 323 21.06 3.33 27.83
C GLU A 323 21.19 2.81 26.40
N SER A 324 22.43 2.45 26.04
CA SER A 324 22.81 1.94 24.72
C SER A 324 21.94 0.76 24.25
N PHE A 325 21.83 0.62 22.95
CA PHE A 325 21.19 -0.52 22.29
C PHE A 325 21.63 -1.84 22.95
N ASP A 326 20.70 -2.51 23.60
CA ASP A 326 20.88 -3.84 24.16
C ASP A 326 19.82 -4.76 23.52
N GLU A 327 20.28 -5.82 22.89
CA GLU A 327 19.45 -6.86 22.25
C GLU A 327 18.44 -7.49 23.25
N ASN A 328 18.67 -7.34 24.55
CA ASN A 328 17.80 -7.84 25.62
C ASN A 328 16.67 -6.88 26.01
N ARG A 329 16.55 -5.70 25.37
CA ARG A 329 15.60 -4.63 25.71
C ARG A 329 14.36 -4.55 24.83
N SER A 330 13.92 -5.64 24.27
CA SER A 330 12.69 -5.68 23.49
C SER A 330 11.41 -5.59 24.33
N SER A 331 11.50 -5.28 25.62
CA SER A 331 10.34 -5.26 26.53
C SER A 331 9.34 -4.14 26.24
N ASP A 332 9.76 -3.06 25.61
CA ASP A 332 8.99 -1.88 25.24
C ASP A 332 8.97 -1.61 23.73
N TRP A 333 9.45 -2.58 22.94
CA TRP A 333 9.42 -2.55 21.49
C TRP A 333 8.30 -3.41 20.95
N TYR A 334 7.64 -2.89 19.91
CA TYR A 334 6.56 -3.56 19.22
C TYR A 334 6.92 -3.78 17.75
N TRP A 335 6.75 -5.00 17.27
CA TRP A 335 6.83 -5.26 15.84
C TRP A 335 5.77 -4.47 15.08
N THR A 336 6.15 -3.96 13.93
CA THR A 336 5.22 -3.37 12.95
C THR A 336 5.24 -4.20 11.67
N SER A 337 4.21 -4.06 10.86
CA SER A 337 4.17 -4.66 9.52
C SER A 337 4.92 -3.84 8.47
N THR A 338 5.42 -2.66 8.80
CA THR A 338 6.27 -1.85 7.92
C THR A 338 7.70 -2.37 7.98
N ILE A 339 8.37 -2.44 6.81
CA ILE A 339 9.79 -2.83 6.73
C ILE A 339 10.64 -1.67 6.22
N TYR A 340 11.92 -1.69 6.56
CA TYR A 340 12.89 -0.74 6.04
C TYR A 340 13.63 -1.34 4.85
N GLY A 341 13.57 -0.66 3.71
CA GLY A 341 14.33 -1.03 2.53
C GLY A 341 15.50 -0.07 2.32
N LYS A 342 16.73 -0.55 2.33
CA LYS A 342 17.90 0.23 1.95
C LYS A 342 18.58 -0.37 0.73
N TRP A 343 18.68 0.45 -0.31
CA TRP A 343 19.41 0.09 -1.52
C TRP A 343 20.92 0.32 -1.32
N TYR A 344 21.71 -0.72 -1.56
CA TYR A 344 23.17 -0.61 -1.59
C TYR A 344 23.67 -0.62 -3.04
N ALA A 345 24.13 0.52 -3.52
CA ALA A 345 24.64 0.67 -4.90
C ALA A 345 25.86 -0.19 -5.18
N SER A 346 26.64 -0.57 -4.17
CA SER A 346 27.87 -1.36 -4.32
C SER A 346 27.64 -2.85 -4.58
N GLY A 347 26.43 -3.36 -4.44
CA GLY A 347 26.13 -4.78 -4.63
C GLY A 347 24.85 -5.07 -5.41
N GLY A 348 24.08 -4.07 -5.81
CA GLY A 348 22.80 -4.27 -6.50
C GLY A 348 21.74 -5.00 -5.67
N THR A 349 21.84 -4.94 -4.34
CA THR A 349 20.96 -5.65 -3.41
C THR A 349 20.20 -4.66 -2.53
N TYR A 350 18.94 -5.00 -2.21
CA TYR A 350 18.17 -4.36 -1.16
C TYR A 350 18.30 -5.18 0.12
N ASP A 351 18.79 -4.56 1.18
CA ASP A 351 18.65 -5.12 2.52
C ASP A 351 17.35 -4.60 3.15
N HIS A 352 16.53 -5.53 3.62
CA HIS A 352 15.31 -5.21 4.33
C HIS A 352 15.49 -5.53 5.80
N TYR A 353 15.22 -4.53 6.60
CA TYR A 353 15.11 -4.65 8.06
C TYR A 353 13.65 -4.47 8.44
N THR A 354 13.23 -5.06 9.53
CA THR A 354 11.94 -4.79 10.11
C THR A 354 11.98 -3.54 10.97
N TYR A 355 10.90 -2.77 10.95
CA TYR A 355 10.70 -1.73 11.93
C TYR A 355 10.07 -2.32 13.19
N ALA A 356 10.76 -2.14 14.31
CA ALA A 356 10.14 -2.18 15.62
C ALA A 356 9.88 -0.75 16.09
N PHE A 357 8.75 -0.52 16.70
CA PHE A 357 8.39 0.75 17.31
C PHE A 357 8.84 0.76 18.77
N ASP A 358 9.75 1.67 19.11
CA ASP A 358 10.24 1.90 20.46
C ASP A 358 9.32 2.90 21.17
N ILE A 359 8.53 2.42 22.11
CA ILE A 359 7.59 3.25 22.88
C ILE A 359 8.31 4.34 23.65
N SER A 360 9.51 4.07 24.19
CA SER A 360 10.28 5.02 24.99
C SER A 360 10.69 6.25 24.21
N LYS A 361 11.02 6.07 22.93
CA LYS A 361 11.49 7.15 22.06
C LYS A 361 10.39 7.75 21.20
N GLY A 362 9.22 7.11 21.13
CA GLY A 362 8.21 7.45 20.12
C GLY A 362 8.74 7.33 18.69
N ALA A 363 9.76 6.48 18.49
CA ALA A 363 10.56 6.40 17.29
C ALA A 363 10.76 4.95 16.87
N TRP A 364 11.34 4.78 15.70
CA TRP A 364 11.66 3.47 15.14
C TRP A 364 13.07 3.01 15.53
N THR A 365 13.24 1.70 15.60
CA THR A 365 14.53 1.05 15.52
C THR A 365 14.51 0.01 14.42
N THR A 366 15.62 -0.12 13.69
CA THR A 366 15.79 -1.20 12.72
C THR A 366 16.44 -2.37 13.40
N SER A 367 15.87 -3.55 13.23
CA SER A 367 16.45 -4.78 13.76
C SER A 367 16.68 -5.80 12.66
N GLN A 368 17.83 -6.48 12.74
CA GLN A 368 18.03 -7.70 11.98
C GLN A 368 17.18 -8.82 12.61
N LEU A 369 16.43 -9.51 11.76
CA LEU A 369 15.26 -10.32 12.04
C LEU A 369 15.43 -11.49 12.99
N THR A 370 16.61 -12.04 13.11
CA THR A 370 16.76 -13.41 13.62
C THR A 370 16.96 -13.50 15.12
N ASN A 371 17.35 -12.41 15.78
CA ASN A 371 17.78 -12.48 17.18
C ASN A 371 16.94 -11.59 18.12
N VAL A 372 16.10 -10.72 17.58
CA VAL A 372 15.29 -9.81 18.39
C VAL A 372 13.87 -10.31 18.48
N LYS A 373 13.35 -10.36 19.69
CA LYS A 373 11.94 -10.67 19.97
C LYS A 373 11.28 -9.43 20.54
N CYS A 374 10.22 -8.97 19.90
CA CYS A 374 9.45 -7.82 20.33
C CYS A 374 8.03 -8.24 20.75
N LYS A 375 7.35 -7.33 21.43
CA LYS A 375 5.93 -7.44 21.65
C LYS A 375 5.17 -7.26 20.33
N VAL A 376 3.96 -7.76 20.28
CA VAL A 376 3.02 -7.54 19.19
C VAL A 376 1.66 -7.24 19.77
N ARG A 377 0.98 -6.28 19.18
CA ARG A 377 -0.45 -6.10 19.29
C ARG A 377 -1.07 -6.15 17.92
N VAL A 378 -2.22 -6.75 17.84
CA VAL A 378 -3.01 -6.75 16.61
C VAL A 378 -4.04 -5.65 16.68
N VAL A 379 -4.41 -5.16 15.52
CA VAL A 379 -5.40 -4.11 15.32
C VAL A 379 -6.42 -4.53 14.28
N LEU A 380 -7.57 -3.85 14.26
CA LEU A 380 -8.57 -4.00 13.22
C LEU A 380 -9.12 -2.63 12.81
N ALA A 381 -9.79 -2.58 11.66
CA ALA A 381 -10.59 -1.45 11.20
C ALA A 381 -12.09 -1.80 11.28
N PHE A 382 -12.95 -0.77 11.45
CA PHE A 382 -14.41 -0.96 11.52
C PHE A 382 -15.16 0.22 10.91
#